data_995ff8c5aa9f0ecb7d7a33ccbc7ea5cc
#
_entry.id   995ff8c5aa9f0ecb7d7a33ccbc7ea5cc
#
_cell.length_a   1.000
_cell.length_b   1.000
_cell.length_c   1.000
_cell.angle_alpha   90.00
_cell.angle_beta   90.00
_cell.angle_gamma   90.00
#
_symmetry.space_group_name_H-M   'P 1'
#
loop_
_entity.id
_entity.type
_entity.pdbx_description
1 polymer ?
#
loop_
_entity_poly.entity_id
_entity_poly.type
_entity_poly.pdbx_seq_one_letter_code
_entity_poly.pdbx_strand_id
1 'polypeptide(L)'
;MVIDAGFDKDIILMPADSYHMTVFRGLNDQVRTDTHWPATLSKELPFEKVDDYISDAIAKAVIPEPTRMKFDEVRFGPSCVLVRLVPADEEQNRILRDFRERAADAVGLRLPGHDDYHFHITLAYTRIIPEGEREKEKDALVAKMNEYISNQPEFYTTKAYMAYYDDMLRFSPERLPR
;
A
#
# COMPACT_ATOMS: atom_id res chain seq x y z
N MET A 1 6.97 -0.71 -20.71
CA MET A 1 5.72 -1.48 -20.97
C MET A 1 4.47 -0.59 -20.99
N VAL A 2 4.03 0.02 -19.89
CA VAL A 2 2.76 0.78 -19.85
C VAL A 2 2.81 2.03 -20.73
N ILE A 3 3.89 2.79 -20.66
CA ILE A 3 4.12 3.98 -21.51
C ILE A 3 4.29 3.56 -22.98
N ASP A 4 5.08 2.55 -23.25
CA ASP A 4 5.31 2.06 -24.61
C ASP A 4 4.03 1.51 -25.28
N ALA A 5 3.06 1.07 -24.48
CA ALA A 5 1.73 0.69 -24.92
C ALA A 5 0.77 1.88 -25.07
N GLY A 6 1.26 3.11 -24.90
CA GLY A 6 0.50 4.35 -25.12
C GLY A 6 -0.52 4.68 -24.05
N PHE A 7 -0.39 4.17 -22.80
CA PHE A 7 -1.29 4.47 -21.68
C PHE A 7 -0.85 5.67 -20.82
N ASP A 8 0.12 6.45 -21.29
CA ASP A 8 0.64 7.66 -20.62
C ASP A 8 -0.43 8.73 -20.34
N LYS A 9 -1.51 8.76 -21.14
CA LYS A 9 -2.64 9.68 -20.94
C LYS A 9 -3.71 9.14 -20.00
N ASP A 10 -3.78 7.82 -19.85
CA ASP A 10 -4.81 7.15 -19.06
C ASP A 10 -4.42 7.00 -17.58
N ILE A 11 -3.13 7.13 -17.28
CA ILE A 11 -2.58 6.96 -15.94
C ILE A 11 -1.61 8.07 -15.54
N ILE A 12 -1.41 8.20 -14.22
CA ILE A 12 -0.32 8.98 -13.62
C ILE A 12 0.67 7.98 -13.03
N LEU A 13 1.81 7.82 -13.68
CA LEU A 13 2.85 6.91 -13.24
C LEU A 13 3.48 7.41 -11.95
N MET A 14 3.65 6.53 -10.97
CA MET A 14 4.33 6.86 -9.72
C MET A 14 5.84 6.88 -9.91
N PRO A 15 6.58 7.77 -9.24
CA PRO A 15 8.03 7.72 -9.20
C PRO A 15 8.52 6.37 -8.64
N ALA A 16 9.59 5.83 -9.21
CA ALA A 16 10.09 4.52 -8.79
C ALA A 16 10.52 4.47 -7.31
N ASP A 17 11.00 5.58 -6.77
CA ASP A 17 11.40 5.75 -5.36
C ASP A 17 10.21 5.89 -4.39
N SER A 18 9.00 6.07 -4.92
CA SER A 18 7.76 6.02 -4.14
C SER A 18 7.16 4.61 -4.03
N TYR A 19 7.69 3.63 -4.76
CA TYR A 19 7.14 2.27 -4.72
C TYR A 19 7.34 1.64 -3.35
N HIS A 20 6.24 1.24 -2.73
CA HIS A 20 6.23 0.63 -1.40
C HIS A 20 5.09 -0.38 -1.28
N MET A 21 5.23 -1.28 -0.33
CA MET A 21 4.18 -2.16 0.13
C MET A 21 3.71 -1.70 1.52
N THR A 22 2.46 -1.33 1.65
CA THR A 22 1.88 -1.02 2.96
C THR A 22 1.58 -2.32 3.72
N VAL A 23 2.16 -2.49 4.89
CA VAL A 23 1.84 -3.62 5.78
C VAL A 23 0.65 -3.28 6.68
N PHE A 24 0.65 -2.09 7.27
CA PHE A 24 -0.44 -1.58 8.08
C PHE A 24 -0.75 -0.13 7.66
N ARG A 25 -2.00 0.13 7.37
CA ARG A 25 -2.43 1.47 6.96
C ARG A 25 -2.59 2.35 8.20
N GLY A 26 -1.83 3.45 8.25
CA GLY A 26 -1.94 4.47 9.27
C GLY A 26 -3.16 5.38 9.11
N LEU A 27 -3.15 6.50 9.81
CA LEU A 27 -4.21 7.50 9.76
C LEU A 27 -4.01 8.47 8.60
N ASN A 28 -5.13 8.99 8.11
CA ASN A 28 -5.15 10.06 7.12
C ASN A 28 -5.90 11.26 7.71
N ASP A 29 -5.24 12.41 7.75
CA ASP A 29 -5.77 13.65 8.33
C ASP A 29 -7.09 14.11 7.67
N GLN A 30 -7.25 13.83 6.39
CA GLN A 30 -8.45 14.20 5.64
C GLN A 30 -9.66 13.28 5.90
N VAL A 31 -9.47 12.17 6.63
CA VAL A 31 -10.51 11.16 6.87
C VAL A 31 -10.62 10.84 8.36
N ARG A 32 -11.21 11.78 9.13
CA ARG A 32 -11.42 11.65 10.58
C ARG A 32 -12.82 11.14 10.91
N THR A 33 -13.26 10.07 10.26
CA THR A 33 -14.57 9.43 10.51
C THR A 33 -14.47 8.36 11.60
N ASP A 34 -15.59 7.94 12.18
CA ASP A 34 -15.62 6.92 13.25
C ASP A 34 -15.02 5.57 12.82
N THR A 35 -15.05 5.25 11.54
CA THR A 35 -14.50 4.01 10.99
C THR A 35 -13.03 4.13 10.58
N HIS A 36 -12.47 5.34 10.52
CA HIS A 36 -11.11 5.62 10.08
C HIS A 36 -10.26 6.37 11.13
N TRP A 37 -10.78 6.49 12.36
CA TRP A 37 -10.12 7.20 13.44
C TRP A 37 -10.25 6.42 14.75
N PRO A 38 -9.19 6.32 15.59
CA PRO A 38 -9.27 5.63 16.87
C PRO A 38 -10.32 6.30 17.77
N ALA A 39 -11.20 5.52 18.37
CA ALA A 39 -12.25 6.03 19.25
C ALA A 39 -11.71 6.76 20.50
N THR A 40 -10.48 6.44 20.90
CA THR A 40 -9.78 7.03 22.04
C THR A 40 -9.10 8.35 21.72
N LEU A 41 -9.03 8.75 20.44
CA LEU A 41 -8.31 9.92 19.98
C LEU A 41 -9.28 11.01 19.51
N SER A 42 -9.16 12.23 20.06
CA SER A 42 -9.97 13.36 19.61
C SER A 42 -9.77 13.65 18.14
N LYS A 43 -10.85 13.85 17.39
CA LYS A 43 -10.82 14.25 15.99
C LYS A 43 -10.31 15.67 15.78
N GLU A 44 -10.29 16.49 16.82
CA GLU A 44 -9.79 17.86 16.83
C GLU A 44 -8.30 17.95 17.20
N LEU A 45 -7.66 16.80 17.49
CA LEU A 45 -6.25 16.78 17.88
C LEU A 45 -5.38 17.26 16.71
N PRO A 46 -4.39 18.17 16.95
CA PRO A 46 -3.41 18.54 15.94
C PRO A 46 -2.67 17.32 15.38
N PHE A 47 -2.43 17.29 14.08
CA PHE A 47 -1.94 16.08 13.42
C PHE A 47 -0.52 15.68 13.89
N GLU A 48 0.29 16.64 14.32
CA GLU A 48 1.60 16.38 14.93
C GLU A 48 1.48 15.51 16.21
N LYS A 49 0.39 15.70 16.98
CA LYS A 49 0.09 14.88 18.17
C LYS A 49 -0.46 13.52 17.80
N VAL A 50 -1.13 13.43 16.66
CA VAL A 50 -1.56 12.15 16.07
C VAL A 50 -0.34 11.35 15.63
N ASP A 51 0.64 11.99 14.98
CA ASP A 51 1.90 11.36 14.60
C ASP A 51 2.64 10.79 15.82
N ASP A 52 2.73 11.55 16.94
CA ASP A 52 3.31 11.06 18.19
C ASP A 52 2.59 9.81 18.69
N TYR A 53 1.26 9.87 18.75
CA TYR A 53 0.43 8.75 19.20
C TYR A 53 0.65 7.49 18.37
N ILE A 54 0.60 7.61 17.03
CA ILE A 54 0.78 6.47 16.11
C ILE A 54 2.20 5.91 16.21
N SER A 55 3.21 6.77 16.28
CA SER A 55 4.61 6.37 16.40
C SER A 55 4.83 5.54 17.66
N ASP A 56 4.31 6.01 18.80
CA ASP A 56 4.40 5.32 20.09
C ASP A 56 3.62 3.99 20.09
N ALA A 57 2.46 3.94 19.43
CA ALA A 57 1.66 2.74 19.32
C ALA A 57 2.36 1.69 18.45
N ILE A 58 2.84 2.06 17.28
CA ILE A 58 3.52 1.14 16.35
C ILE A 58 4.85 0.63 16.93
N ALA A 59 5.57 1.45 17.69
CA ALA A 59 6.79 1.00 18.37
C ALA A 59 6.54 -0.18 19.32
N LYS A 60 5.34 -0.28 19.92
CA LYS A 60 4.94 -1.40 20.79
C LYS A 60 4.53 -2.66 20.02
N ALA A 61 4.19 -2.53 18.75
CA ALA A 61 3.70 -3.65 17.92
C ALA A 61 4.80 -4.60 17.44
N VAL A 62 6.08 -4.30 17.69
CA VAL A 62 7.25 -5.08 17.24
C VAL A 62 7.24 -5.30 15.73
N ILE A 63 7.84 -4.35 15.01
CA ILE A 63 7.93 -4.38 13.54
C ILE A 63 8.64 -5.67 13.09
N PRO A 64 8.08 -6.43 12.12
CA PRO A 64 8.69 -7.66 11.67
C PRO A 64 9.99 -7.41 10.91
N GLU A 65 10.87 -8.39 10.94
CA GLU A 65 12.03 -8.46 10.04
C GLU A 65 11.58 -8.58 8.57
N PRO A 66 12.47 -8.35 7.60
CA PRO A 66 12.14 -8.50 6.19
C PRO A 66 11.45 -9.81 5.88
N THR A 67 10.31 -9.75 5.19
CA THR A 67 9.50 -10.90 4.84
C THR A 67 9.71 -11.29 3.39
N ARG A 68 9.61 -12.58 3.09
CA ARG A 68 9.73 -13.13 1.74
C ARG A 68 8.37 -13.08 1.05
N MET A 69 8.34 -12.50 -0.14
CA MET A 69 7.13 -12.26 -0.92
C MET A 69 7.26 -12.78 -2.35
N LYS A 70 6.12 -13.02 -2.98
CA LYS A 70 5.97 -13.36 -4.40
C LYS A 70 5.11 -12.33 -5.10
N PHE A 71 5.37 -12.11 -6.37
CA PHE A 71 4.43 -11.43 -7.24
C PHE A 71 3.25 -12.37 -7.53
N ASP A 72 2.03 -11.83 -7.46
CA ASP A 72 0.80 -12.60 -7.71
C ASP A 72 0.18 -12.18 -9.04
N GLU A 73 -0.32 -10.96 -9.12
CA GLU A 73 -0.97 -10.46 -10.32
C GLU A 73 -0.80 -8.95 -10.51
N VAL A 74 -0.88 -8.49 -11.73
CA VAL A 74 -1.05 -7.08 -12.09
C VAL A 74 -2.53 -6.81 -12.30
N ARG A 75 -3.02 -5.73 -11.69
CA ARG A 75 -4.38 -5.21 -11.90
C ARG A 75 -4.33 -3.80 -12.44
N PHE A 76 -5.07 -3.55 -13.49
CA PHE A 76 -5.36 -2.20 -13.98
C PHE A 76 -6.82 -1.90 -13.68
N GLY A 77 -7.05 -1.33 -12.51
CA GLY A 77 -8.38 -1.02 -12.00
C GLY A 77 -8.81 0.42 -12.25
N PRO A 78 -10.04 0.77 -11.84
CA PRO A 78 -10.58 2.13 -12.04
C PRO A 78 -9.84 3.19 -11.21
N SER A 79 -9.16 2.83 -10.14
CA SER A 79 -8.45 3.77 -9.28
C SER A 79 -6.94 3.75 -9.50
N CYS A 80 -6.36 2.58 -9.77
CA CYS A 80 -4.92 2.43 -9.90
C CYS A 80 -4.50 1.20 -10.71
N VAL A 81 -3.25 1.24 -11.15
CA VAL A 81 -2.51 0.07 -11.63
C VAL A 81 -1.62 -0.39 -10.49
N LEU A 82 -1.75 -1.64 -10.09
CA LEU A 82 -1.00 -2.21 -8.99
C LEU A 82 -0.44 -3.60 -9.32
N VAL A 83 0.60 -3.99 -8.61
CA VAL A 83 1.09 -5.36 -8.52
C VAL A 83 0.67 -5.92 -7.17
N ARG A 84 -0.15 -6.95 -7.18
CA ARG A 84 -0.51 -7.70 -5.98
C ARG A 84 0.66 -8.58 -5.56
N LEU A 85 0.87 -8.67 -4.26
CA LEU A 85 1.90 -9.46 -3.64
C LEU A 85 1.27 -10.49 -2.70
N VAL A 86 1.87 -11.66 -2.62
CA VAL A 86 1.50 -12.68 -1.63
C VAL A 86 2.74 -13.09 -0.83
N PRO A 87 2.58 -13.39 0.47
CA PRO A 87 3.66 -14.00 1.25
C PRO A 87 4.14 -15.30 0.59
N ALA A 88 5.45 -15.56 0.62
CA ALA A 88 6.04 -16.71 -0.06
C ALA A 88 5.55 -18.06 0.49
N ASP A 89 5.20 -18.08 1.75
CA ASP A 89 4.70 -19.27 2.46
C ASP A 89 3.80 -18.85 3.64
N GLU A 90 3.23 -19.85 4.32
CA GLU A 90 2.30 -19.63 5.43
C GLU A 90 2.97 -18.97 6.64
N GLU A 91 4.25 -19.23 6.89
CA GLU A 91 4.97 -18.57 7.99
C GLU A 91 5.13 -17.07 7.73
N GLN A 92 5.47 -16.65 6.50
CA GLN A 92 5.55 -15.25 6.12
C GLN A 92 4.18 -14.57 6.19
N ASN A 93 3.11 -15.30 5.79
CA ASN A 93 1.74 -14.81 5.92
C ASN A 93 1.38 -14.57 7.38
N ARG A 94 1.65 -15.54 8.26
CA ARG A 94 1.41 -15.44 9.69
C ARG A 94 2.15 -14.24 10.31
N ILE A 95 3.43 -14.06 10.01
CA ILE A 95 4.24 -12.94 10.52
C ILE A 95 3.58 -11.59 10.17
N LEU A 96 3.18 -11.40 8.92
CA LEU A 96 2.56 -10.14 8.47
C LEU A 96 1.17 -9.93 9.08
N ARG A 97 0.34 -10.99 9.15
CA ARG A 97 -1.00 -10.91 9.74
C ARG A 97 -0.93 -10.63 11.25
N ASP A 98 -0.09 -11.35 11.97
CA ASP A 98 0.12 -11.13 13.41
C ASP A 98 0.61 -9.70 13.72
N PHE A 99 1.49 -9.15 12.87
CA PHE A 99 1.90 -7.76 13.02
C PHE A 99 0.72 -6.81 12.79
N ARG A 100 -0.09 -7.04 11.77
CA ARG A 100 -1.27 -6.21 11.49
C ARG A 100 -2.25 -6.19 12.66
N GLU A 101 -2.48 -7.35 13.28
CA GLU A 101 -3.33 -7.46 14.48
C GLU A 101 -2.75 -6.64 15.64
N ARG A 102 -1.48 -6.85 15.98
CA ARG A 102 -0.82 -6.10 17.06
C ARG A 102 -0.82 -4.59 16.79
N ALA A 103 -0.59 -4.18 15.55
CA ALA A 103 -0.63 -2.77 15.16
C ALA A 103 -2.05 -2.18 15.30
N ALA A 104 -3.08 -2.90 14.85
CA ALA A 104 -4.47 -2.49 14.99
C ALA A 104 -4.88 -2.34 16.46
N ASP A 105 -4.49 -3.29 17.30
CA ASP A 105 -4.78 -3.25 18.75
C ASP A 105 -4.02 -2.10 19.42
N ALA A 106 -2.73 -1.90 19.09
CA ALA A 106 -1.92 -0.84 19.68
C ALA A 106 -2.40 0.57 19.28
N VAL A 107 -2.83 0.74 18.03
CA VAL A 107 -3.39 2.01 17.51
C VAL A 107 -4.83 2.21 17.96
N GLY A 108 -5.54 1.14 18.33
CA GLY A 108 -6.98 1.19 18.64
C GLY A 108 -7.84 1.43 17.39
N LEU A 109 -7.40 0.96 16.23
CA LEU A 109 -8.10 1.16 14.97
C LEU A 109 -8.00 -0.07 14.07
N ARG A 110 -9.16 -0.58 13.68
CA ARG A 110 -9.31 -1.65 12.69
C ARG A 110 -10.09 -1.11 11.50
N LEU A 111 -9.35 -0.74 10.46
CA LEU A 111 -9.94 -0.14 9.26
C LEU A 111 -10.84 -1.13 8.50
N PRO A 112 -11.84 -0.67 7.75
CA PRO A 112 -12.61 -1.52 6.84
C PRO A 112 -11.67 -2.30 5.90
N GLY A 113 -11.92 -3.61 5.73
CA GLY A 113 -11.07 -4.50 4.94
C GLY A 113 -9.76 -4.89 5.61
N HIS A 114 -9.62 -4.70 6.93
CA HIS A 114 -8.42 -5.10 7.67
C HIS A 114 -8.12 -6.60 7.51
N ASP A 115 -9.12 -7.45 7.69
CA ASP A 115 -8.97 -8.91 7.67
C ASP A 115 -8.69 -9.44 6.24
N ASP A 116 -9.29 -8.80 5.23
CA ASP A 116 -9.15 -9.16 3.81
C ASP A 116 -8.08 -8.33 3.08
N TYR A 117 -7.13 -7.78 3.82
CA TYR A 117 -6.13 -6.89 3.23
C TYR A 117 -5.20 -7.63 2.25
N HIS A 118 -5.11 -7.10 1.04
CA HIS A 118 -4.21 -7.58 -0.01
C HIS A 118 -2.96 -6.71 -0.10
N PHE A 119 -1.79 -7.33 0.11
CA PHE A 119 -0.52 -6.64 -0.06
C PHE A 119 -0.31 -6.30 -1.53
N HIS A 120 0.15 -5.08 -1.80
CA HIS A 120 0.35 -4.62 -3.18
C HIS A 120 1.35 -3.46 -3.24
N ILE A 121 1.87 -3.23 -4.44
CA ILE A 121 2.62 -2.03 -4.81
C ILE A 121 1.80 -1.28 -5.85
N THR A 122 1.50 -0.01 -5.62
CA THR A 122 0.83 0.86 -6.60
C THR A 122 1.88 1.39 -7.58
N LEU A 123 1.68 1.13 -8.88
CA LEU A 123 2.57 1.58 -9.95
C LEU A 123 2.11 2.91 -10.56
N ALA A 124 0.80 3.12 -10.61
CA ALA A 124 0.19 4.31 -11.21
C ALA A 124 -1.22 4.54 -10.67
N TYR A 125 -1.71 5.77 -10.76
CA TYR A 125 -3.12 6.09 -10.57
C TYR A 125 -3.84 6.21 -11.90
N THR A 126 -5.05 5.64 -12.01
CA THR A 126 -5.89 5.71 -13.20
C THR A 126 -6.51 7.09 -13.31
N ARG A 127 -6.31 7.76 -14.42
CA ARG A 127 -6.88 9.07 -14.77
C ARG A 127 -8.12 8.94 -15.63
N ILE A 128 -8.04 8.04 -16.61
CA ILE A 128 -9.12 7.74 -17.55
C ILE A 128 -9.29 6.24 -17.57
N ILE A 129 -10.49 5.78 -17.32
CA ILE A 129 -10.81 4.34 -17.42
C ILE A 129 -10.88 3.96 -18.90
N PRO A 130 -10.01 3.06 -19.40
CA PRO A 130 -10.08 2.62 -20.79
C PRO A 130 -11.38 1.88 -21.09
N GLU A 131 -12.04 2.24 -22.21
CA GLU A 131 -13.27 1.64 -22.67
C GLU A 131 -13.16 1.16 -24.13
N GLY A 132 -14.03 0.25 -24.54
CA GLY A 132 -14.13 -0.24 -25.91
C GLY A 132 -12.86 -0.95 -26.41
N GLU A 133 -12.30 -0.51 -27.54
CA GLU A 133 -11.05 -1.07 -28.06
C GLU A 133 -9.87 -0.84 -27.10
N ARG A 134 -9.85 0.29 -26.43
CA ARG A 134 -8.83 0.65 -25.43
C ARG A 134 -8.84 -0.28 -24.24
N GLU A 135 -10.01 -0.82 -23.87
CA GLU A 135 -10.13 -1.85 -22.84
C GLU A 135 -9.45 -3.16 -23.24
N LYS A 136 -9.60 -3.58 -24.48
CA LYS A 136 -8.92 -4.78 -25.00
C LYS A 136 -7.39 -4.61 -25.03
N GLU A 137 -6.91 -3.42 -25.40
CA GLU A 137 -5.48 -3.09 -25.35
C GLU A 137 -4.95 -3.13 -23.89
N LYS A 138 -5.72 -2.60 -22.95
CA LYS A 138 -5.43 -2.69 -21.52
C LYS A 138 -5.33 -4.14 -21.05
N ASP A 139 -6.30 -4.99 -21.43
CA ASP A 139 -6.32 -6.39 -21.02
C ASP A 139 -5.14 -7.18 -21.62
N ALA A 140 -4.78 -6.90 -22.87
CA ALA A 140 -3.58 -7.47 -23.48
C ALA A 140 -2.28 -7.02 -22.79
N LEU A 141 -2.20 -5.74 -22.38
CA LEU A 141 -1.08 -5.23 -21.61
C LEU A 141 -0.98 -5.91 -20.23
N VAL A 142 -2.10 -6.02 -19.51
CA VAL A 142 -2.17 -6.69 -18.21
C VAL A 142 -1.74 -8.14 -18.32
N ALA A 143 -2.20 -8.88 -19.35
CA ALA A 143 -1.78 -10.25 -19.62
C ALA A 143 -0.26 -10.37 -19.80
N LYS A 144 0.34 -9.47 -20.59
CA LYS A 144 1.78 -9.42 -20.83
C LYS A 144 2.57 -9.06 -19.54
N MET A 145 2.04 -8.16 -18.73
CA MET A 145 2.67 -7.82 -17.45
C MET A 145 2.58 -9.01 -16.46
N ASN A 146 1.47 -9.73 -16.44
CA ASN A 146 1.32 -10.92 -15.62
C ASN A 146 2.26 -12.05 -16.05
N GLU A 147 2.43 -12.28 -17.34
CA GLU A 147 3.45 -13.20 -17.87
C GLU A 147 4.86 -12.81 -17.41
N TYR A 148 5.19 -11.53 -17.45
CA TYR A 148 6.48 -11.05 -16.98
C TYR A 148 6.71 -11.30 -15.49
N ILE A 149 5.76 -10.92 -14.63
CA ILE A 149 5.91 -11.06 -13.18
C ILE A 149 5.88 -12.52 -12.71
N SER A 150 5.17 -13.42 -13.42
CA SER A 150 5.11 -14.84 -13.08
C SER A 150 6.47 -15.54 -13.16
N ASN A 151 7.40 -14.98 -13.95
CA ASN A 151 8.76 -15.48 -14.09
C ASN A 151 9.77 -14.80 -13.15
N GLN A 152 9.32 -13.88 -12.29
CA GLN A 152 10.20 -13.22 -11.34
C GLN A 152 10.41 -14.09 -10.10
N PRO A 153 11.62 -14.11 -9.54
CA PRO A 153 11.89 -14.85 -8.31
C PRO A 153 11.16 -14.24 -7.10
N GLU A 154 11.04 -15.03 -6.05
CA GLU A 154 10.71 -14.51 -4.73
C GLU A 154 11.72 -13.45 -4.30
N PHE A 155 11.28 -12.50 -3.49
CA PHE A 155 12.14 -11.42 -3.00
C PHE A 155 11.89 -11.17 -1.51
N TYR A 156 12.85 -10.55 -0.85
CA TYR A 156 12.69 -10.05 0.51
C TYR A 156 12.30 -8.57 0.48
N THR A 157 11.32 -8.21 1.31
CA THR A 157 11.06 -6.79 1.59
C THR A 157 12.25 -6.18 2.34
N THR A 158 12.34 -4.88 2.36
CA THR A 158 13.16 -4.19 3.37
C THR A 158 12.49 -4.28 4.74
N LYS A 159 13.19 -3.98 5.82
CA LYS A 159 12.58 -3.82 7.13
C LYS A 159 11.51 -2.72 7.05
N ALA A 160 10.32 -3.02 7.56
CA ALA A 160 9.24 -2.04 7.57
C ALA A 160 9.58 -0.88 8.51
N TYR A 161 9.09 0.29 8.19
CA TYR A 161 9.23 1.49 9.01
C TYR A 161 7.92 2.30 8.96
N MET A 162 7.71 3.17 9.94
CA MET A 162 6.63 4.14 9.87
C MET A 162 6.96 5.19 8.83
N ALA A 163 6.05 5.38 7.87
CA ALA A 163 6.23 6.35 6.80
C ALA A 163 5.27 7.53 6.96
N TYR A 164 5.81 8.73 6.81
CA TYR A 164 5.08 9.99 6.75
C TYR A 164 4.96 10.42 5.29
N TYR A 165 3.81 11.00 4.92
CA TYR A 165 3.57 11.47 3.56
C TYR A 165 2.58 12.64 3.56
N ASP A 166 2.78 13.60 2.67
CA ASP A 166 1.83 14.67 2.38
C ASP A 166 1.02 14.35 1.12
N ASP A 167 1.62 13.61 0.21
CA ASP A 167 1.00 13.08 -1.00
C ASP A 167 1.49 11.66 -1.29
N MET A 168 1.06 11.09 -2.41
CA MET A 168 1.41 9.71 -2.77
C MET A 168 2.72 9.59 -3.57
N LEU A 169 3.45 10.70 -3.77
CA LEU A 169 4.68 10.70 -4.56
C LEU A 169 5.93 10.40 -3.74
N ARG A 170 5.84 10.59 -2.40
CA ARG A 170 6.97 10.40 -1.50
C ARG A 170 6.54 9.86 -0.14
N PHE A 171 7.26 8.87 0.34
CA PHE A 171 7.13 8.31 1.68
C PHE A 171 8.45 8.46 2.43
N SER A 172 8.44 9.04 3.61
CA SER A 172 9.64 9.34 4.39
C SER A 172 9.61 8.66 5.75
N PRO A 173 10.73 8.09 6.24
CA PRO A 173 10.82 7.64 7.63
C PRO A 173 10.91 8.82 8.61
N GLU A 174 11.22 10.01 8.14
CA GLU A 174 11.27 11.24 8.92
C GLU A 174 10.01 12.07 8.68
N ARG A 175 9.55 12.76 9.73
CA ARG A 175 8.44 13.71 9.60
C ARG A 175 8.79 14.78 8.58
N LEU A 176 7.86 15.03 7.68
CA LEU A 176 8.00 16.09 6.68
C LEU A 176 7.81 17.45 7.38
N PRO A 177 8.61 18.48 7.04
CA PRO A 177 8.37 19.84 7.54
C PRO A 177 7.00 20.31 7.04
N ARG A 178 6.22 20.84 7.93
CA ARG A 178 4.90 21.45 7.63
C ARG A 178 4.96 22.96 7.77
#